data_d42035c5cf3ef7216dd4f0e8feef2bea
#
_entry.id   d42035c5cf3ef7216dd4f0e8feef2bea
#
_cell.length_a   1.000
_cell.length_b   1.000
_cell.length_c   1.000
_cell.angle_alpha   90.00
_cell.angle_beta   90.00
_cell.angle_gamma   90.00
#
_symmetry.space_group_name_H-M   'P 1'
#
loop_
_entity.id
_entity.type
_entity.pdbx_description
1 polymer ?
#
loop_
_entity_poly.entity_id
_entity_poly.type
_entity_poly.pdbx_seq_one_letter_code
_entity_poly.pdbx_strand_id
1 'polypeptide(L)'
;MTAANPYRGEASIIVSGERLLLRPTFGALVAAEEELGSLFELVERAAEGALKFQQIVALFDHLSTARPQAITRERIGEAVVEKGLAGITPVLKLVLKQILQGR
;
A
#
# COMPACT_ATOMS: atom_id res chain seq x y z
N MET A 1 -8.78 20.50 -0.96
CA MET A 1 -8.54 19.32 -1.78
C MET A 1 -7.92 18.22 -0.97
N THR A 2 -8.59 17.13 -0.85
CA THR A 2 -8.14 16.06 0.02
C THR A 2 -7.90 14.75 -0.70
N ALA A 3 -8.24 14.69 -1.96
CA ALA A 3 -8.03 13.48 -2.73
C ALA A 3 -6.54 13.26 -2.96
N ALA A 4 -6.16 12.01 -3.17
CA ALA A 4 -4.82 11.68 -3.58
C ALA A 4 -4.49 12.44 -4.86
N ASN A 5 -3.26 12.91 -4.93
CA ASN A 5 -2.84 13.72 -6.06
C ASN A 5 -1.78 12.96 -6.86
N PRO A 6 -2.11 12.46 -8.05
CA PRO A 6 -1.15 11.71 -8.84
C PRO A 6 0.07 12.53 -9.24
N TYR A 7 -0.07 13.84 -9.32
CA TYR A 7 1.09 14.68 -9.63
C TYR A 7 2.10 14.73 -8.51
N ARG A 8 1.65 14.44 -7.29
CA ARG A 8 2.54 14.32 -6.12
C ARG A 8 2.87 12.88 -5.82
N GLY A 9 2.38 11.95 -6.66
CA GLY A 9 2.62 10.54 -6.46
C GLY A 9 1.85 9.94 -5.29
N GLU A 10 0.80 10.60 -4.82
CA GLU A 10 0.01 10.03 -3.74
C GLU A 10 -0.85 8.88 -4.23
N ALA A 11 -0.91 7.81 -3.43
CA ALA A 11 -1.73 6.65 -3.71
C ALA A 11 -2.81 6.54 -2.64
N SER A 12 -3.93 5.96 -2.99
CA SER A 12 -5.01 5.75 -2.03
C SER A 12 -5.86 4.55 -2.41
N ILE A 13 -6.57 4.01 -1.42
CA ILE A 13 -7.59 2.99 -1.64
C ILE A 13 -8.81 3.38 -0.82
N ILE A 14 -9.97 2.82 -1.20
CA ILE A 14 -11.20 3.04 -0.45
C ILE A 14 -11.43 1.83 0.46
N VAL A 15 -11.55 2.08 1.75
CA VAL A 15 -11.79 1.02 2.74
C VAL A 15 -12.95 1.46 3.60
N SER A 16 -13.99 0.66 3.67
CA SER A 16 -15.18 0.98 4.48
C SER A 16 -15.75 2.35 4.13
N GLY A 17 -15.73 2.71 2.85
CA GLY A 17 -16.26 3.97 2.38
C GLY A 17 -15.34 5.17 2.58
N GLU A 18 -14.16 4.97 3.14
CA GLU A 18 -13.23 6.06 3.41
C GLU A 18 -11.98 5.92 2.56
N ARG A 19 -11.48 7.07 2.12
CA ARG A 19 -10.24 7.11 1.34
C ARG A 19 -9.04 7.03 2.27
N LEU A 20 -8.24 6.00 2.11
CA LEU A 20 -7.00 5.85 2.85
C LEU A 20 -5.83 6.26 1.98
N LEU A 21 -5.04 7.20 2.46
CA LEU A 21 -3.80 7.57 1.77
C LEU A 21 -2.70 6.59 2.14
N LEU A 22 -1.96 6.17 1.14
CA LEU A 22 -0.84 5.25 1.31
C LEU A 22 0.44 6.05 1.12
N ARG A 23 1.15 6.30 2.21
CA ARG A 23 2.33 7.17 2.21
C ARG A 23 3.56 6.41 2.66
N PRO A 24 4.57 6.29 1.79
CA PRO A 24 5.81 5.62 2.16
C PRO A 24 6.72 6.56 2.96
N THR A 25 6.33 6.83 4.20
CA THR A 25 7.16 7.62 5.10
C THR A 25 8.29 6.75 5.65
N PHE A 26 9.31 7.40 6.21
CA PHE A 26 10.43 6.66 6.76
C PHE A 26 9.97 5.64 7.81
N GLY A 27 9.16 6.08 8.77
CA GLY A 27 8.67 5.17 9.80
C GLY A 27 7.84 4.02 9.26
N ALA A 28 6.98 4.30 8.27
CA ALA A 28 6.16 3.26 7.67
C ALA A 28 7.02 2.23 6.95
N LEU A 29 8.06 2.68 6.25
CA LEU A 29 8.92 1.77 5.51
C LEU A 29 9.78 0.92 6.45
N VAL A 30 10.25 1.51 7.55
CA VAL A 30 10.99 0.73 8.55
C VAL A 30 10.10 -0.37 9.13
N ALA A 31 8.87 0.00 9.50
CA ALA A 31 7.93 -0.98 10.05
C ALA A 31 7.59 -2.06 9.03
N ALA A 32 7.43 -1.68 7.77
CA ALA A 32 7.14 -2.64 6.72
C ALA A 32 8.30 -3.63 6.53
N GLU A 33 9.55 -3.14 6.57
CA GLU A 33 10.69 -4.04 6.43
C GLU A 33 10.83 -4.99 7.61
N GLU A 34 10.46 -4.54 8.80
CA GLU A 34 10.52 -5.42 9.96
C GLU A 34 9.60 -6.62 9.81
N GLU A 35 8.46 -6.42 9.17
CA GLU A 35 7.50 -7.51 8.97
C GLU A 35 7.75 -8.29 7.68
N LEU A 36 8.06 -7.58 6.60
CA LEU A 36 8.04 -8.16 5.26
C LEU A 36 9.43 -8.50 4.72
N GLY A 37 10.47 -8.08 5.41
CA GLY A 37 11.83 -8.27 4.93
C GLY A 37 12.24 -7.16 3.98
N SER A 38 13.27 -7.41 3.18
CA SER A 38 13.85 -6.40 2.32
C SER A 38 12.83 -5.80 1.35
N LEU A 39 12.75 -4.48 1.31
CA LEU A 39 11.88 -3.80 0.36
C LEU A 39 12.35 -4.01 -1.07
N PHE A 40 13.65 -4.15 -1.31
CA PHE A 40 14.16 -4.48 -2.64
C PHE A 40 13.61 -5.82 -3.10
N GLU A 41 13.63 -6.82 -2.22
CA GLU A 41 13.10 -8.13 -2.57
C GLU A 41 11.61 -8.06 -2.84
N LEU A 42 10.90 -7.23 -2.07
CA LEU A 42 9.46 -7.05 -2.26
C LEU A 42 9.17 -6.50 -3.65
N VAL A 43 9.94 -5.48 -4.06
CA VAL A 43 9.78 -4.89 -5.39
C VAL A 43 10.09 -5.93 -6.48
N GLU A 44 11.14 -6.73 -6.28
CA GLU A 44 11.49 -7.77 -7.25
C GLU A 44 10.38 -8.81 -7.38
N ARG A 45 9.81 -9.23 -6.25
CA ARG A 45 8.70 -10.18 -6.29
C ARG A 45 7.50 -9.62 -7.01
N ALA A 46 7.22 -8.34 -6.79
CA ALA A 46 6.11 -7.68 -7.48
C ALA A 46 6.35 -7.66 -8.97
N ALA A 47 7.59 -7.38 -9.40
CA ALA A 47 7.93 -7.35 -10.82
C ALA A 47 7.77 -8.72 -11.47
N GLU A 48 8.00 -9.79 -10.68
CA GLU A 48 7.86 -11.16 -11.17
C GLU A 48 6.43 -11.69 -11.06
N GLY A 49 5.51 -10.89 -10.51
CA GLY A 49 4.16 -11.35 -10.27
C GLY A 49 4.05 -12.37 -9.15
N ALA A 50 5.03 -12.38 -8.24
CA ALA A 50 5.11 -13.37 -7.16
C ALA A 50 4.79 -12.79 -5.79
N LEU A 51 4.29 -11.56 -5.73
CA LEU A 51 3.95 -10.93 -4.46
C LEU A 51 2.68 -11.55 -3.91
N LYS A 52 2.74 -11.99 -2.65
CA LYS A 52 1.61 -12.66 -2.03
C LYS A 52 0.56 -11.66 -1.59
N PHE A 53 -0.70 -12.10 -1.60
CA PHE A 53 -1.82 -11.28 -1.16
C PHE A 53 -1.56 -10.68 0.22
N GLN A 54 -1.12 -11.51 1.16
CA GLN A 54 -0.84 -11.05 2.53
C GLN A 54 0.22 -9.97 2.56
N GLN A 55 1.19 -10.04 1.67
CA GLN A 55 2.25 -9.05 1.61
C GLN A 55 1.73 -7.70 1.12
N ILE A 56 0.81 -7.73 0.16
CA ILE A 56 0.19 -6.51 -0.35
C ILE A 56 -0.61 -5.83 0.77
N VAL A 57 -1.42 -6.61 1.47
CA VAL A 57 -2.25 -6.08 2.56
C VAL A 57 -1.37 -5.52 3.68
N ALA A 58 -0.32 -6.24 4.05
CA ALA A 58 0.58 -5.79 5.10
C ALA A 58 1.28 -4.50 4.71
N LEU A 59 1.70 -4.41 3.45
CA LEU A 59 2.34 -3.18 2.96
C LEU A 59 1.37 -2.00 3.06
N PHE A 60 0.14 -2.18 2.57
CA PHE A 60 -0.85 -1.12 2.62
C PHE A 60 -1.18 -0.72 4.06
N ASP A 61 -1.21 -1.71 4.97
CA ASP A 61 -1.45 -1.44 6.38
C ASP A 61 -0.37 -0.51 6.95
N HIS A 62 0.88 -0.82 6.69
CA HIS A 62 1.98 0.01 7.18
C HIS A 62 1.97 1.41 6.57
N LEU A 63 1.56 1.54 5.31
CA LEU A 63 1.60 2.83 4.63
C LEU A 63 0.40 3.71 4.94
N SER A 64 -0.65 3.18 5.57
CA SER A 64 -1.85 3.94 5.89
C SER A 64 -1.85 4.36 7.36
N THR A 65 -0.84 5.11 7.78
CA THR A 65 -0.64 5.46 9.19
C THR A 65 -1.66 6.44 9.72
N ALA A 66 -2.17 7.34 8.88
CA ALA A 66 -3.14 8.35 9.29
C ALA A 66 -4.55 7.89 8.95
N ARG A 67 -5.05 6.90 9.68
CA ARG A 67 -6.36 6.32 9.40
C ARG A 67 -7.19 6.21 10.67
N PRO A 68 -8.53 6.19 10.53
CA PRO A 68 -9.40 5.94 11.68
C PRO A 68 -9.08 4.59 12.34
N GLN A 69 -9.20 4.57 13.65
CA GLN A 69 -8.89 3.38 14.42
C GLN A 69 -9.76 2.18 14.04
N ALA A 70 -10.96 2.45 13.56
CA ALA A 70 -11.89 1.39 13.15
C ALA A 70 -11.41 0.65 11.89
N ILE A 71 -10.52 1.25 11.10
CA ILE A 71 -10.02 0.62 9.90
C ILE A 71 -8.78 -0.20 10.25
N THR A 72 -8.97 -1.51 10.32
CA THR A 72 -7.94 -2.46 10.72
C THR A 72 -7.30 -3.07 9.47
N ARG A 73 -6.21 -3.82 9.69
CA ARG A 73 -5.59 -4.57 8.60
C ARG A 73 -6.60 -5.50 7.92
N GLU A 74 -7.48 -6.12 8.71
CA GLU A 74 -8.49 -7.01 8.15
C GLU A 74 -9.42 -6.27 7.19
N ARG A 75 -9.82 -5.06 7.57
CA ARG A 75 -10.68 -4.24 6.70
C ARG A 75 -9.96 -3.85 5.41
N ILE A 76 -8.67 -3.56 5.51
CA ILE A 76 -7.87 -3.28 4.33
C ILE A 76 -7.83 -4.51 3.43
N GLY A 77 -7.64 -5.69 4.03
CA GLY A 77 -7.64 -6.94 3.28
C GLY A 77 -8.96 -7.17 2.55
N GLU A 78 -10.07 -6.91 3.23
CA GLU A 78 -11.39 -7.06 2.61
C GLU A 78 -11.56 -6.11 1.43
N ALA A 79 -11.05 -4.89 1.56
CA ALA A 79 -11.13 -3.92 0.47
C ALA A 79 -10.31 -4.37 -0.74
N VAL A 80 -9.15 -5.00 -0.50
CA VAL A 80 -8.33 -5.52 -1.59
C VAL A 80 -9.06 -6.67 -2.30
N VAL A 81 -9.69 -7.55 -1.52
CA VAL A 81 -10.48 -8.64 -2.11
C VAL A 81 -11.61 -8.07 -2.96
N GLU A 82 -12.31 -7.07 -2.45
CA GLU A 82 -13.43 -6.46 -3.15
C GLU A 82 -13.01 -5.82 -4.46
N LYS A 83 -11.89 -5.11 -4.43
CA LYS A 83 -11.36 -4.45 -5.61
C LYS A 83 -10.76 -5.43 -6.60
N GLY A 84 -10.23 -6.53 -6.08
CA GLY A 84 -9.55 -7.54 -6.89
C GLY A 84 -8.10 -7.18 -7.14
N LEU A 85 -7.27 -8.19 -7.36
CA LEU A 85 -5.85 -7.96 -7.58
C LEU A 85 -5.59 -7.11 -8.82
N ALA A 86 -6.38 -7.31 -9.88
CA ALA A 86 -6.24 -6.50 -11.08
C ALA A 86 -6.54 -5.03 -10.80
N GLY A 87 -7.57 -4.76 -9.98
CA GLY A 87 -7.93 -3.39 -9.62
C GLY A 87 -6.93 -2.73 -8.69
N ILE A 88 -6.24 -3.52 -7.89
CA ILE A 88 -5.25 -3.02 -6.94
C ILE A 88 -3.89 -2.79 -7.60
N THR A 89 -3.61 -3.45 -8.71
CA THR A 89 -2.31 -3.37 -9.36
C THR A 89 -1.84 -1.94 -9.65
N PRO A 90 -2.68 -1.04 -10.17
CA PRO A 90 -2.21 0.33 -10.42
C PRO A 90 -1.78 1.04 -9.14
N VAL A 91 -2.51 0.84 -8.04
CA VAL A 91 -2.17 1.44 -6.76
C VAL A 91 -0.86 0.86 -6.24
N LEU A 92 -0.73 -0.46 -6.32
CA LEU A 92 0.47 -1.15 -5.87
C LEU A 92 1.69 -0.66 -6.66
N LYS A 93 1.56 -0.55 -7.97
CA LYS A 93 2.67 -0.06 -8.80
C LYS A 93 3.08 1.35 -8.42
N LEU A 94 2.12 2.21 -8.16
CA LEU A 94 2.41 3.59 -7.76
C LEU A 94 3.18 3.61 -6.44
N VAL A 95 2.73 2.84 -5.47
CA VAL A 95 3.39 2.74 -4.17
C VAL A 95 4.81 2.23 -4.32
N LEU A 96 5.00 1.15 -5.07
CA LEU A 96 6.32 0.56 -5.26
C LEU A 96 7.25 1.52 -6.00
N LYS A 97 6.72 2.27 -6.95
CA LYS A 97 7.51 3.27 -7.65
C LYS A 97 8.02 4.34 -6.70
N GLN A 98 7.16 4.78 -5.78
CA GLN A 98 7.57 5.78 -4.78
C GLN A 98 8.65 5.24 -3.85
N ILE A 99 8.53 3.99 -3.46
CA ILE A 99 9.54 3.36 -2.60
C ILE A 99 10.88 3.28 -3.33
N LEU A 100 10.83 2.89 -4.60
CA LEU A 100 12.06 2.67 -5.37
C LEU A 100 12.71 3.97 -5.83
N GLN A 101 11.92 4.95 -6.26
CA GLN A 101 12.44 6.16 -6.90
C GLN A 101 12.32 7.41 -6.04
N GLY A 102 11.63 7.31 -4.91
CA GLY A 102 11.35 8.47 -4.09
C GLY A 102 10.08 9.18 -4.55
N ARG A 103 9.66 10.12 -3.75
CA ARG A 103 8.42 10.86 -4.01
C ARG A 103 8.64 12.13 -4.79
#